data_435264990a465f42e28812c9142c8ab3
#
_entry.id   435264990a465f42e28812c9142c8ab3
#
_cell.length_a   1.000
_cell.length_b   1.000
_cell.length_c   1.000
_cell.angle_alpha   90.00
_cell.angle_beta   90.00
_cell.angle_gamma   90.00
#
_symmetry.space_group_name_H-M   'P 1'
#
loop_
_entity.id
_entity.type
_entity.pdbx_description
1 polymer ?
#
loop_
_entity_poly.entity_id
_entity_poly.type
_entity_poly.pdbx_seq_one_letter_code
_entity_poly.pdbx_strand_id
1 'polypeptide(L)'
;MTVSLVEHELIKTTVAKAKELRGYAEPLITLAKNDSVANRRLAFDRTRSKEAVSKLFTELGPRYQERPGGYIRILKCGYRAGDKAPMAYVELVDRPAPEVYDEVEEMDDE
;
A
#
# COMPACT_ATOMS: atom_id res chain seq x y z
N MET A 1 5.50 -8.04 -1.93
CA MET A 1 4.89 -7.07 -0.98
C MET A 1 3.96 -6.06 -1.62
N THR A 2 4.33 -5.54 -2.78
CA THR A 2 3.48 -4.55 -3.43
C THR A 2 2.07 -5.09 -3.71
N VAL A 3 2.00 -6.32 -4.20
CA VAL A 3 0.70 -6.97 -4.46
C VAL A 3 -0.11 -7.09 -3.17
N SER A 4 0.53 -7.51 -2.08
CA SER A 4 -0.16 -7.63 -0.80
C SER A 4 -0.68 -6.28 -0.31
N LEU A 5 0.10 -5.23 -0.47
CA LEU A 5 -0.33 -3.90 -0.07
C LEU A 5 -1.55 -3.45 -0.90
N VAL A 6 -1.51 -3.69 -2.21
CA VAL A 6 -2.63 -3.31 -3.08
C VAL A 6 -3.89 -4.10 -2.70
N GLU A 7 -3.76 -5.38 -2.45
CA GLU A 7 -4.91 -6.22 -2.13
C GLU A 7 -5.50 -5.95 -0.75
N HIS A 8 -4.66 -5.81 0.25
CA HIS A 8 -5.11 -5.68 1.63
C HIS A 8 -5.16 -4.24 2.13
N GLU A 9 -4.46 -3.34 1.46
CA GLU A 9 -4.39 -1.91 1.78
C GLU A 9 -3.73 -1.61 3.13
N LEU A 10 -3.37 -2.62 3.88
CA LEU A 10 -2.66 -2.48 5.15
C LEU A 10 -1.82 -3.74 5.37
N ILE A 11 -0.51 -3.58 5.53
CA ILE A 11 0.36 -4.70 5.84
C ILE A 11 1.36 -4.28 6.92
N LYS A 12 1.94 -5.28 7.59
CA LYS A 12 2.94 -5.05 8.61
C LYS A 12 4.28 -5.63 8.12
N THR A 13 5.34 -4.83 8.23
CA THR A 13 6.67 -5.25 7.79
C THR A 13 7.72 -4.49 8.58
N THR A 14 9.01 -4.73 8.28
CA THR A 14 10.06 -3.96 8.92
C THR A 14 10.08 -2.53 8.38
N VAL A 15 10.60 -1.60 9.19
CA VAL A 15 10.68 -0.19 8.79
C VAL A 15 11.52 -0.05 7.50
N ALA A 16 12.62 -0.79 7.40
CA ALA A 16 13.47 -0.72 6.21
C ALA A 16 12.71 -1.14 4.96
N LYS A 17 12.00 -2.28 5.03
CA LYS A 17 11.22 -2.75 3.90
C LYS A 17 10.05 -1.84 3.59
N ALA A 18 9.46 -1.22 4.60
CA ALA A 18 8.36 -0.29 4.41
C ALA A 18 8.82 0.91 3.57
N LYS A 19 9.99 1.44 3.84
CA LYS A 19 10.52 2.56 3.08
C LYS A 19 10.81 2.19 1.64
N GLU A 20 11.38 1.01 1.42
CA GLU A 20 11.63 0.53 0.06
C GLU A 20 10.31 0.33 -0.68
N LEU A 21 9.33 -0.26 -0.01
CA LEU A 21 8.03 -0.53 -0.60
C LEU A 21 7.35 0.76 -1.04
N ARG A 22 7.42 1.80 -0.23
CA ARG A 22 6.82 3.08 -0.58
C ARG A 22 7.40 3.62 -1.89
N GLY A 23 8.74 3.58 -2.02
CA GLY A 23 9.41 4.05 -3.24
C GLY A 23 9.04 3.23 -4.47
N TYR A 24 8.58 2.00 -4.28
CA TYR A 24 8.21 1.12 -5.38
C TYR A 24 6.71 1.20 -5.69
N ALA A 25 5.88 1.30 -4.67
CA ALA A 25 4.43 1.26 -4.84
C ALA A 25 3.82 2.61 -5.23
N GLU A 26 4.38 3.70 -4.74
CA GLU A 26 3.81 5.00 -5.06
C GLU A 26 3.82 5.33 -6.56
N PRO A 27 4.91 5.05 -7.30
CA PRO A 27 4.87 5.27 -8.76
C PRO A 27 3.82 4.43 -9.45
N LEU A 28 3.52 3.22 -8.95
CA LEU A 28 2.47 2.39 -9.53
C LEU A 28 1.10 3.02 -9.37
N ILE A 29 0.82 3.62 -8.22
CA ILE A 29 -0.45 4.29 -7.99
C ILE A 29 -0.55 5.53 -8.88
N THR A 30 0.54 6.27 -9.01
CA THR A 30 0.55 7.43 -9.92
C THR A 30 0.29 7.00 -11.36
N LEU A 31 0.88 5.90 -11.78
CA LEU A 31 0.65 5.33 -13.10
C LEU A 31 -0.82 4.96 -13.30
N ALA A 32 -1.44 4.43 -12.24
CA ALA A 32 -2.83 3.98 -12.29
C ALA A 32 -3.83 5.11 -12.41
N LYS A 33 -3.42 6.34 -12.14
CA LYS A 33 -4.31 7.49 -12.29
C LYS A 33 -4.65 7.78 -13.73
N ASN A 34 -3.84 7.28 -14.66
CA ASN A 34 -4.07 7.45 -16.09
C ASN A 34 -4.29 6.06 -16.70
N ASP A 35 -5.55 5.67 -16.82
CA ASP A 35 -5.89 4.33 -17.31
C ASP A 35 -5.69 4.23 -18.81
N SER A 36 -4.77 3.39 -19.22
CA SER A 36 -4.53 3.09 -20.62
C SER A 36 -4.01 1.66 -20.74
N VAL A 37 -4.10 1.10 -21.92
CA VAL A 37 -3.60 -0.26 -22.16
C VAL A 37 -2.11 -0.32 -21.87
N ALA A 38 -1.36 0.69 -22.31
CA ALA A 38 0.08 0.73 -22.08
C ALA A 38 0.40 0.76 -20.59
N ASN A 39 -0.32 1.60 -19.83
CA ASN A 39 -0.08 1.70 -18.40
C ASN A 39 -0.46 0.42 -17.67
N ARG A 40 -1.55 -0.24 -18.07
CA ARG A 40 -1.93 -1.51 -17.47
C ARG A 40 -0.90 -2.59 -17.74
N ARG A 41 -0.33 -2.62 -18.93
CA ARG A 41 0.72 -3.58 -19.28
C ARG A 41 1.97 -3.35 -18.44
N LEU A 42 2.34 -2.08 -18.26
CA LEU A 42 3.51 -1.74 -17.45
C LEU A 42 3.30 -2.13 -15.99
N ALA A 43 2.11 -1.86 -15.45
CA ALA A 43 1.78 -2.25 -14.08
C ALA A 43 1.82 -3.77 -13.92
N PHE A 44 1.30 -4.50 -14.89
CA PHE A 44 1.36 -5.96 -14.84
C PHE A 44 2.79 -6.47 -14.90
N ASP A 45 3.62 -5.84 -15.73
CA ASP A 45 5.02 -6.24 -15.82
C ASP A 45 5.73 -6.11 -14.48
N ARG A 46 5.35 -5.12 -13.70
CA ARG A 46 5.96 -4.90 -12.39
C ARG A 46 5.37 -5.75 -11.27
N THR A 47 4.06 -6.01 -11.30
CA THR A 47 3.39 -6.73 -10.22
C THR A 47 3.18 -8.21 -10.52
N ARG A 48 3.05 -8.56 -11.79
CA ARG A 48 2.75 -9.93 -12.23
C ARG A 48 1.46 -10.48 -11.64
N SER A 49 0.51 -9.59 -11.33
CA SER A 49 -0.78 -9.97 -10.77
C SER A 49 -1.89 -9.23 -11.48
N LYS A 50 -2.79 -9.97 -12.13
CA LYS A 50 -3.93 -9.38 -12.81
C LYS A 50 -4.89 -8.73 -11.82
N GLU A 51 -5.07 -9.35 -10.67
CA GLU A 51 -5.94 -8.83 -9.62
C GLU A 51 -5.43 -7.49 -9.10
N ALA A 52 -4.11 -7.40 -8.88
CA ALA A 52 -3.52 -6.16 -8.41
C ALA A 52 -3.66 -5.05 -9.45
N VAL A 53 -3.43 -5.38 -10.72
CA VAL A 53 -3.58 -4.40 -11.80
C VAL A 53 -5.02 -3.93 -11.88
N SER A 54 -5.96 -4.85 -11.82
CA SER A 54 -7.38 -4.49 -11.86
C SER A 54 -7.73 -3.53 -10.72
N LYS A 55 -7.32 -3.86 -9.49
CA LYS A 55 -7.61 -3.00 -8.35
C LYS A 55 -6.91 -1.64 -8.47
N LEU A 56 -5.69 -1.60 -8.94
CA LEU A 56 -4.97 -0.35 -9.13
C LEU A 56 -5.76 0.60 -10.02
N PHE A 57 -6.23 0.12 -11.16
CA PHE A 57 -6.86 0.98 -12.15
C PHE A 57 -8.34 1.22 -11.91
N THR A 58 -9.05 0.29 -11.26
CA THR A 58 -10.47 0.46 -11.01
C THR A 58 -10.78 1.13 -9.69
N GLU A 59 -9.93 0.96 -8.68
CA GLU A 59 -10.18 1.50 -7.35
C GLU A 59 -9.16 2.54 -6.90
N LEU A 60 -7.88 2.21 -6.95
CA LEU A 60 -6.86 3.09 -6.39
C LEU A 60 -6.60 4.32 -7.25
N GLY A 61 -6.56 4.15 -8.57
CA GLY A 61 -6.40 5.27 -9.48
C GLY A 61 -7.47 6.34 -9.26
N PRO A 62 -8.75 5.98 -9.35
CA PRO A 62 -9.82 6.93 -9.08
C PRO A 62 -9.80 7.51 -7.67
N ARG A 63 -9.48 6.70 -6.67
CA ARG A 63 -9.44 7.16 -5.28
C ARG A 63 -8.43 8.29 -5.09
N TYR A 64 -7.29 8.21 -5.74
CA TYR A 64 -6.21 9.16 -5.55
C TYR A 64 -6.07 10.16 -6.71
N GLN A 65 -7.08 10.26 -7.54
CA GLN A 65 -7.01 11.08 -8.75
C GLN A 65 -6.59 12.52 -8.46
N GLU A 66 -7.08 13.08 -7.37
CA GLU A 66 -6.78 14.45 -7.01
C GLU A 66 -5.63 14.63 -6.02
N ARG A 67 -5.05 13.52 -5.56
CA ARG A 67 -3.93 13.58 -4.62
C ARG A 67 -2.61 13.57 -5.40
N PRO A 68 -1.76 14.57 -5.22
CA PRO A 68 -0.53 14.70 -6.01
C PRO A 68 0.58 13.75 -5.60
N GLY A 69 0.39 12.94 -4.58
CA GLY A 69 1.38 12.00 -4.08
C GLY A 69 1.06 11.67 -2.64
N GLY A 70 1.96 10.92 -1.98
CA GLY A 70 1.75 10.58 -0.59
C GLY A 70 0.57 9.63 -0.39
N TYR A 71 0.48 8.60 -1.22
CA TYR A 71 -0.62 7.63 -1.13
C TYR A 71 -0.43 6.60 -0.04
N ILE A 72 0.76 6.52 0.52
CA ILE A 72 1.13 5.49 1.48
C ILE A 72 1.59 6.13 2.78
N ARG A 73 1.11 5.60 3.90
CA ARG A 73 1.50 6.06 5.22
C ARG A 73 2.23 4.94 5.93
N ILE A 74 3.32 5.26 6.61
CA ILE A 74 4.11 4.32 7.37
C ILE A 74 3.99 4.67 8.85
N LEU A 75 3.48 3.72 9.65
CA LEU A 75 3.28 3.92 11.07
C LEU A 75 4.17 2.94 11.83
N LYS A 76 5.18 3.46 12.51
CA LYS A 76 6.08 2.62 13.29
C LYS A 76 5.34 2.01 14.46
N CYS A 77 5.55 0.72 14.70
CA CYS A 77 4.76 -0.01 15.70
C CYS A 77 5.59 -0.90 16.63
N GLY A 78 6.84 -0.56 16.88
CA GLY A 78 7.67 -1.29 17.85
C GLY A 78 8.64 -2.23 17.18
N TYR A 79 8.97 -3.31 17.87
CA TYR A 79 10.02 -4.22 17.45
C TYR A 79 9.49 -5.64 17.31
N ARG A 80 10.11 -6.39 16.40
CA ARG A 80 9.73 -7.77 16.19
C ARG A 80 10.35 -8.65 17.28
N ALA A 81 9.58 -9.61 17.78
CA ALA A 81 10.10 -10.57 18.74
C ALA A 81 11.20 -11.38 18.07
N GLY A 82 12.24 -11.70 18.82
CA GLY A 82 13.36 -12.47 18.32
C GLY A 82 14.53 -11.60 17.94
N ASP A 83 14.51 -10.99 16.76
CA ASP A 83 15.64 -10.19 16.29
C ASP A 83 15.52 -8.69 16.59
N LYS A 84 14.41 -8.28 17.19
CA LYS A 84 14.15 -6.88 17.57
C LYS A 84 14.23 -5.90 16.39
N ALA A 85 13.91 -6.36 15.18
CA ALA A 85 13.85 -5.47 14.03
C ALA A 85 12.70 -4.48 14.21
N PRO A 86 12.92 -3.18 13.92
CA PRO A 86 11.83 -2.21 14.02
C PRO A 86 10.77 -2.50 12.97
N MET A 87 9.51 -2.53 13.42
CA MET A 87 8.38 -2.87 12.57
C MET A 87 7.53 -1.65 12.29
N ALA A 88 6.75 -1.73 11.23
CA ALA A 88 5.85 -0.66 10.85
C ALA A 88 4.63 -1.22 10.10
N TYR A 89 3.50 -0.53 10.23
CA TYR A 89 2.37 -0.74 9.37
C TYR A 89 2.53 0.15 8.15
N VAL A 90 2.24 -0.41 6.99
CA VAL A 90 2.21 0.33 5.73
C VAL A 90 0.77 0.32 5.28
N GLU A 91 0.14 1.48 5.17
CA GLU A 91 -1.26 1.54 4.77
C GLU A 91 -1.49 2.54 3.65
N LEU A 92 -2.50 2.25 2.85
CA LEU A 92 -2.94 3.17 1.82
C LEU A 92 -3.81 4.24 2.47
N VAL A 93 -3.50 5.49 2.16
CA VAL A 93 -4.25 6.63 2.69
C VAL A 93 -5.66 6.60 2.11
N ASP A 94 -6.64 7.07 2.88
CA ASP A 94 -8.04 7.13 2.45
C ASP A 94 -8.65 5.77 2.09
N ARG A 95 -8.10 4.71 2.64
CA ARG A 95 -8.71 3.40 2.44
C ARG A 95 -10.06 3.35 3.15
N PRO A 96 -11.00 2.51 2.66
CA PRO A 96 -12.29 2.36 3.33
C PRO A 96 -12.09 2.02 4.79
N ALA A 97 -12.88 2.59 5.67
CA ALA A 97 -12.77 2.37 7.10
C ALA A 97 -13.65 1.19 7.51
N PRO A 98 -13.13 -0.04 7.51
CA PRO A 98 -13.92 -1.19 7.92
C PRO A 98 -14.14 -1.18 9.43
N GLU A 99 -15.12 -1.94 9.89
CA GLU A 99 -15.42 -2.01 11.31
C GLU A 99 -14.23 -2.44 12.15
N VAL A 100 -13.40 -3.32 11.61
CA VAL A 100 -12.21 -3.80 12.31
C VAL A 100 -11.15 -2.73 12.46
N TYR A 101 -11.34 -1.59 11.85
CA TYR A 101 -10.38 -0.49 11.93
C TYR A 101 -10.13 -0.05 13.37
N ASP A 102 -11.18 -0.02 14.17
CA ASP A 102 -11.06 0.38 15.58
C ASP A 102 -10.15 -0.58 16.35
N GLU A 103 -10.22 -1.86 16.01
CA GLU A 103 -9.37 -2.85 16.64
C GLU A 103 -7.91 -2.62 16.27
N VAL A 104 -7.66 -2.24 15.02
CA VAL A 104 -6.30 -1.95 14.58
C VAL A 104 -5.75 -0.76 15.35
N GLU A 105 -6.56 0.26 15.56
CA GLU A 105 -6.13 1.42 16.32
C GLU A 105 -5.77 1.07 17.75
N GLU A 106 -6.55 0.21 18.38
CA GLU A 106 -6.26 -0.23 19.74
C GLU A 106 -4.93 -0.95 19.81
N MET A 107 -4.62 -1.74 18.80
CA MET A 107 -3.34 -2.44 18.76
C MET A 107 -2.17 -1.49 18.61
N ASP A 108 -2.37 -0.42 17.87
CA ASP A 108 -1.30 0.53 17.62
C ASP A 108 -0.93 1.34 18.84
N ASP A 109 -1.87 1.51 19.77
CA ASP A 109 -1.64 2.28 20.98
C ASP A 109 -0.73 1.55 21.95
N GLU A 110 -0.51 0.30 21.76
CA GLU A 110 0.37 -0.46 22.60
C GLU A 110 1.81 -0.41 22.13
#